data_44bd51c331403119bc4b4c89c1c153e7
#
_entry.id   44bd51c331403119bc4b4c89c1c153e7
#
_cell.length_a   1.000
_cell.length_b   1.000
_cell.length_c   1.000
_cell.angle_alpha   90.00
_cell.angle_beta   90.00
_cell.angle_gamma   90.00
#
_symmetry.space_group_name_H-M   'P 1'
#
loop_
_entity.id
_entity.type
_entity.pdbx_description
1 polymer ?
#
loop_
_entity_poly.entity_id
_entity_poly.type
_entity_poly.pdbx_seq_one_letter_code
_entity_poly.pdbx_strand_id
1 'polypeptide(L)'
;MSSSRIFSMAFAQVYPLYIQKAERKQRTKAEVDQIICWLTGYDEDGLQEQLQKENSFDTFFAQAPAMNPNCQLIKGVVCGVRVEDVEDPLMQKIRYLDKLVDELAKGKAMEKILR
;
A
#
# COMPACT_ATOMS: atom_id res chain seq x y z
N MET A 1 4.31 -8.42 -19.88
CA MET A 1 5.14 -8.02 -18.75
C MET A 1 4.34 -8.05 -17.46
N SER A 2 4.91 -8.68 -16.44
CA SER A 2 4.19 -8.86 -15.17
C SER A 2 3.86 -7.54 -14.47
N SER A 3 4.73 -6.54 -14.57
CA SER A 3 4.50 -5.26 -13.91
C SER A 3 3.30 -4.51 -14.49
N SER A 4 3.11 -4.55 -15.82
CA SER A 4 1.94 -3.88 -16.42
C SER A 4 0.63 -4.57 -16.07
N ARG A 5 0.67 -5.88 -15.79
CA ARG A 5 -0.52 -6.60 -15.35
C ARG A 5 -0.99 -6.10 -13.98
N ILE A 6 -0.06 -5.93 -13.02
CA ILE A 6 -0.45 -5.44 -11.70
C ILE A 6 -0.98 -4.01 -11.76
N PHE A 7 -0.45 -3.18 -12.66
CA PHE A 7 -0.91 -1.79 -12.81
C PHE A 7 -2.38 -1.73 -13.19
N SER A 8 -2.87 -2.67 -14.00
CA SER A 8 -4.26 -2.70 -14.46
C SER A 8 -5.19 -3.48 -13.55
N MET A 9 -4.66 -4.17 -12.53
CA MET A 9 -5.49 -4.87 -11.55
C MET A 9 -6.26 -3.87 -10.70
N ALA A 10 -7.51 -4.19 -10.37
CA ALA A 10 -8.29 -3.38 -9.45
C ALA A 10 -7.66 -3.44 -8.06
N PHE A 11 -7.48 -2.27 -7.44
CA PHE A 11 -6.98 -2.21 -6.06
C PHE A 11 -7.88 -3.03 -5.12
N ALA A 12 -9.20 -3.05 -5.39
CA ALA A 12 -10.17 -3.82 -4.62
C ALA A 12 -9.91 -5.33 -4.63
N GLN A 13 -9.18 -5.84 -5.63
CA GLN A 13 -8.83 -7.26 -5.69
C GLN A 13 -7.66 -7.60 -4.75
N VAL A 14 -6.79 -6.66 -4.50
CA VAL A 14 -5.60 -6.88 -3.66
C VAL A 14 -5.85 -6.44 -2.21
N TYR A 15 -6.67 -5.44 -2.01
CA TYR A 15 -6.99 -4.90 -0.69
C TYR A 15 -7.37 -5.99 0.34
N PRO A 16 -8.25 -6.96 0.02
CA PRO A 16 -8.57 -8.02 0.98
C PRO A 16 -7.36 -8.88 1.35
N LEU A 17 -6.40 -9.02 0.44
CA LEU A 17 -5.20 -9.80 0.72
C LEU A 17 -4.30 -9.11 1.74
N TYR A 18 -4.22 -7.78 1.71
CA TYR A 18 -3.51 -7.01 2.71
C TYR A 18 -4.16 -7.19 4.09
N ILE A 19 -5.50 -7.14 4.12
CA ILE A 19 -6.25 -7.33 5.37
C ILE A 19 -6.02 -8.72 5.92
N GLN A 20 -6.09 -9.76 5.08
CA GLN A 20 -5.86 -11.13 5.50
C GLN A 20 -4.45 -11.33 6.05
N LYS A 21 -3.46 -10.74 5.41
CA LYS A 21 -2.07 -10.83 5.86
C LYS A 21 -1.91 -10.23 7.26
N ALA A 22 -2.54 -9.08 7.50
CA ALA A 22 -2.51 -8.43 8.80
C ALA A 22 -3.25 -9.25 9.86
N GLU A 23 -4.43 -9.73 9.54
CA GLU A 23 -5.27 -10.47 10.49
C GLU A 23 -4.66 -11.79 10.91
N ARG A 24 -3.90 -12.45 10.02
CA ARG A 24 -3.16 -13.66 10.37
C ARG A 24 -2.14 -13.43 11.50
N LYS A 25 -1.71 -12.19 11.66
CA LYS A 25 -0.73 -11.78 12.67
C LYS A 25 -1.39 -10.95 13.79
N GLN A 26 -2.72 -11.06 13.90
CA GLN A 26 -3.50 -10.38 14.94
C GLN A 26 -3.43 -8.85 14.84
N ARG A 27 -3.24 -8.33 13.63
CA ARG A 27 -3.37 -6.91 13.35
C ARG A 27 -4.74 -6.67 12.71
N THR A 28 -5.17 -5.42 12.60
CA THR A 28 -6.55 -5.10 12.25
C THR A 28 -6.69 -4.46 10.88
N LYS A 29 -7.91 -4.56 10.31
CA LYS A 29 -8.27 -3.84 9.10
C LYS A 29 -8.07 -2.33 9.28
N ALA A 30 -8.43 -1.79 10.45
CA ALA A 30 -8.28 -0.37 10.74
C ALA A 30 -6.81 0.07 10.62
N GLU A 31 -5.89 -0.77 11.05
CA GLU A 31 -4.45 -0.50 10.92
C GLU A 31 -4.01 -0.49 9.46
N VAL A 32 -4.53 -1.43 8.66
CA VAL A 32 -4.24 -1.47 7.22
C VAL A 32 -4.77 -0.20 6.55
N ASP A 33 -6.00 0.19 6.86
CA ASP A 33 -6.61 1.39 6.29
C ASP A 33 -5.81 2.65 6.67
N GLN A 34 -5.35 2.72 7.91
CA GLN A 34 -4.53 3.83 8.38
C GLN A 34 -3.22 3.92 7.59
N ILE A 35 -2.59 2.79 7.32
CA ILE A 35 -1.37 2.73 6.51
C ILE A 35 -1.63 3.25 5.09
N ILE A 36 -2.72 2.79 4.47
CA ILE A 36 -3.06 3.21 3.11
C ILE A 36 -3.31 4.71 3.07
N CYS A 37 -4.09 5.23 4.01
CA CYS A 37 -4.42 6.66 4.06
C CYS A 37 -3.18 7.50 4.33
N TRP A 38 -2.29 7.04 5.21
CA TRP A 38 -1.04 7.73 5.48
C TRP A 38 -0.18 7.86 4.23
N LEU A 39 -0.09 6.76 3.45
CA LEU A 39 0.77 6.73 2.26
C LEU A 39 0.23 7.62 1.15
N THR A 40 -1.07 7.62 0.94
CA THR A 40 -1.71 8.17 -0.26
C THR A 40 -2.38 9.53 -0.05
N GLY A 41 -2.69 9.89 1.19
CA GLY A 41 -3.46 11.08 1.47
C GLY A 41 -4.97 10.90 1.33
N TYR A 42 -5.45 9.71 0.96
CA TYR A 42 -6.89 9.45 0.99
C TYR A 42 -7.40 9.51 2.42
N ASP A 43 -8.63 9.98 2.59
CA ASP A 43 -9.36 9.75 3.82
C ASP A 43 -10.19 8.48 3.68
N GLU A 44 -10.93 8.13 4.72
CA GLU A 44 -11.74 6.91 4.73
C GLU A 44 -12.74 6.90 3.57
N ASP A 45 -13.42 8.02 3.34
CA ASP A 45 -14.41 8.12 2.25
C ASP A 45 -13.75 7.98 0.89
N GLY A 46 -12.60 8.61 0.70
CA GLY A 46 -11.84 8.51 -0.55
C GLY A 46 -11.37 7.11 -0.82
N LEU A 47 -10.91 6.40 0.20
CA LEU A 47 -10.50 5.02 0.08
C LEU A 47 -11.69 4.14 -0.33
N GLN A 48 -12.83 4.30 0.33
CA GLN A 48 -14.03 3.53 0.01
C GLN A 48 -14.50 3.79 -1.42
N GLU A 49 -14.43 5.04 -1.88
CA GLU A 49 -14.79 5.38 -3.25
C GLU A 49 -13.92 4.64 -4.26
N GLN A 50 -12.61 4.60 -4.03
CA GLN A 50 -11.69 3.88 -4.91
C GLN A 50 -12.03 2.38 -4.96
N LEU A 51 -12.37 1.80 -3.81
CA LEU A 51 -12.74 0.39 -3.73
C LEU A 51 -14.04 0.11 -4.47
N GLN A 52 -15.06 0.96 -4.28
CA GLN A 52 -16.36 0.79 -4.92
C GLN A 52 -16.29 0.91 -6.43
N LYS A 53 -15.44 1.81 -6.92
CA LYS A 53 -15.24 2.00 -8.37
C LYS A 53 -14.35 0.95 -8.99
N GLU A 54 -13.74 0.09 -8.17
CA GLU A 54 -12.81 -0.95 -8.62
C GLU A 54 -11.68 -0.38 -9.48
N ASN A 55 -11.19 0.80 -9.12
CA ASN A 55 -10.12 1.46 -9.86
C ASN A 55 -8.83 0.63 -9.81
N SER A 56 -8.11 0.64 -10.92
CA SER A 56 -6.80 -0.03 -11.03
C SER A 56 -5.78 0.60 -10.09
N PHE A 57 -4.69 -0.11 -9.82
CA PHE A 57 -3.56 0.47 -9.08
C PHE A 57 -3.07 1.76 -9.72
N ASP A 58 -2.99 1.79 -11.05
CA ASP A 58 -2.59 2.98 -11.78
C ASP A 58 -3.49 4.17 -11.42
N THR A 59 -4.80 3.99 -11.55
CA THR A 59 -5.78 5.03 -11.22
C THR A 59 -5.76 5.38 -9.75
N PHE A 60 -5.66 4.36 -8.89
CA PHE A 60 -5.65 4.56 -7.44
C PHE A 60 -4.51 5.50 -7.02
N PHE A 61 -3.31 5.26 -7.51
CA PHE A 61 -2.17 6.12 -7.17
C PHE A 61 -2.18 7.44 -7.94
N ALA A 62 -2.71 7.45 -9.18
CA ALA A 62 -2.81 8.69 -9.95
C ALA A 62 -3.77 9.68 -9.30
N GLN A 63 -4.83 9.19 -8.67
CA GLN A 63 -5.83 10.02 -7.99
C GLN A 63 -5.52 10.25 -6.51
N ALA A 64 -4.44 9.70 -6.00
CA ALA A 64 -4.06 9.87 -4.60
C ALA A 64 -3.89 11.37 -4.31
N PRO A 65 -4.58 11.90 -3.29
CA PRO A 65 -4.56 13.36 -3.04
C PRO A 65 -3.18 13.90 -2.74
N ALA A 66 -2.37 13.16 -1.96
CA ALA A 66 -1.03 13.62 -1.62
C ALA A 66 -0.20 12.45 -1.10
N MET A 67 0.67 11.92 -1.95
CA MET A 67 1.63 10.93 -1.50
C MET A 67 2.46 11.51 -0.37
N ASN A 68 2.60 10.75 0.72
CA ASN A 68 3.36 11.22 1.87
C ASN A 68 4.84 11.33 1.49
N PRO A 69 5.47 12.50 1.66
CA PRO A 69 6.89 12.65 1.31
C PRO A 69 7.79 11.73 2.12
N ASN A 70 7.37 11.32 3.31
CA ASN A 70 8.14 10.40 4.14
C ASN A 70 8.12 8.96 3.61
N CYS A 71 7.40 8.69 2.52
CA CYS A 71 7.47 7.37 1.88
C CYS A 71 8.91 7.05 1.45
N GLN A 72 9.74 8.06 1.24
CA GLN A 72 11.15 7.86 0.90
C GLN A 72 11.95 7.24 2.05
N LEU A 73 11.43 7.26 3.26
CA LEU A 73 12.04 6.60 4.41
C LEU A 73 11.72 5.11 4.46
N ILE A 74 10.83 4.63 3.62
CA ILE A 74 10.48 3.22 3.53
C ILE A 74 11.60 2.50 2.78
N LYS A 75 12.25 1.56 3.45
CA LYS A 75 13.41 0.84 2.89
C LYS A 75 13.35 -0.63 3.25
N GLY A 76 14.11 -1.41 2.51
CA GLY A 76 14.25 -2.83 2.78
C GLY A 76 13.59 -3.70 1.72
N VAL A 77 13.57 -5.01 1.98
CA VAL A 77 13.11 -6.00 1.00
C VAL A 77 11.68 -6.40 1.26
N VAL A 78 10.87 -6.45 0.21
CA VAL A 78 9.53 -7.02 0.22
C VAL A 78 9.28 -7.68 -1.12
N CYS A 79 8.62 -8.84 -1.10
CA CYS A 79 8.32 -9.58 -2.35
C CYS A 79 9.56 -9.80 -3.21
N GLY A 80 10.71 -10.02 -2.58
CA GLY A 80 11.96 -10.31 -3.26
C GLY A 80 12.67 -9.12 -3.89
N VAL A 81 12.18 -7.90 -3.66
CA VAL A 81 12.79 -6.69 -4.21
C VAL A 81 13.09 -5.67 -3.09
N ARG A 82 14.11 -4.87 -3.31
CA ARG A 82 14.47 -3.79 -2.40
C ARG A 82 13.72 -2.54 -2.84
N VAL A 83 12.83 -2.02 -1.98
CA VAL A 83 11.91 -0.94 -2.37
C VAL A 83 12.62 0.32 -2.83
N GLU A 84 13.74 0.66 -2.19
CA GLU A 84 14.50 1.87 -2.56
C GLU A 84 15.17 1.75 -3.94
N ASP A 85 15.30 0.53 -4.47
CA ASP A 85 15.92 0.27 -5.77
C ASP A 85 14.93 0.11 -6.91
N VAL A 86 13.64 0.19 -6.64
CA VAL A 86 12.61 0.07 -7.69
C VAL A 86 12.61 1.33 -8.54
N GLU A 87 12.87 1.19 -9.84
CA GLU A 87 13.03 2.34 -10.74
C GLU A 87 11.70 2.90 -11.23
N ASP A 88 10.72 2.04 -11.53
CA ASP A 88 9.42 2.47 -12.03
C ASP A 88 8.66 3.16 -10.90
N PRO A 89 8.23 4.43 -11.09
CA PRO A 89 7.59 5.18 -9.99
C PRO A 89 6.30 4.54 -9.48
N LEU A 90 5.46 4.00 -10.37
CA LEU A 90 4.22 3.37 -9.93
C LEU A 90 4.49 2.07 -9.21
N MET A 91 5.39 1.25 -9.74
CA MET A 91 5.77 0.00 -9.08
C MET A 91 6.38 0.29 -7.71
N GLN A 92 7.18 1.34 -7.58
CA GLN A 92 7.75 1.72 -6.30
C GLN A 92 6.68 2.06 -5.28
N LYS A 93 5.63 2.79 -5.69
CA LYS A 93 4.51 3.11 -4.80
C LYS A 93 3.80 1.84 -4.33
N ILE A 94 3.59 0.91 -5.24
CA ILE A 94 2.98 -0.39 -4.91
C ILE A 94 3.86 -1.13 -3.89
N ARG A 95 5.16 -1.15 -4.11
CA ARG A 95 6.10 -1.81 -3.20
C ARG A 95 6.22 -1.11 -1.86
N TYR A 96 6.08 0.21 -1.81
CA TYR A 96 5.98 0.91 -0.54
C TYR A 96 4.80 0.38 0.28
N LEU A 97 3.64 0.25 -0.35
CA LEU A 97 2.46 -0.26 0.34
C LEU A 97 2.67 -1.70 0.81
N ASP A 98 3.21 -2.56 -0.06
CA ASP A 98 3.53 -3.95 0.29
C ASP A 98 4.46 -4.00 1.50
N LYS A 99 5.48 -3.14 1.53
CA LYS A 99 6.45 -3.12 2.63
C LYS A 99 5.81 -2.68 3.94
N LEU A 100 4.95 -1.66 3.91
CA LEU A 100 4.26 -1.18 5.11
C LEU A 100 3.37 -2.27 5.70
N VAL A 101 2.63 -2.98 4.85
CA VAL A 101 1.78 -4.08 5.30
C VAL A 101 2.62 -5.25 5.83
N ASP A 102 3.76 -5.51 5.20
CA ASP A 102 4.69 -6.53 5.68
C ASP A 102 5.24 -6.18 7.07
N GLU A 103 5.60 -4.93 7.29
CA GLU A 103 6.06 -4.47 8.61
C GLU A 103 4.96 -4.61 9.67
N LEU A 104 3.72 -4.29 9.29
CA LEU A 104 2.57 -4.49 10.17
C LEU A 104 2.42 -5.96 10.57
N ALA A 105 2.48 -6.85 9.58
CA ALA A 105 2.36 -8.29 9.81
C ALA A 105 3.50 -8.83 10.68
N LYS A 106 4.67 -8.21 10.63
CA LYS A 106 5.83 -8.62 11.42
C LYS A 106 5.82 -8.06 12.84
N GLY A 107 4.79 -7.31 13.20
CA GLY A 107 4.60 -6.83 14.57
C GLY A 107 5.18 -5.45 14.86
N LYS A 108 5.59 -4.70 13.84
CA LYS A 108 6.12 -3.36 14.06
C LYS A 108 5.02 -2.43 14.58
N ALA A 109 5.37 -1.55 15.52
CA ALA A 109 4.42 -0.60 16.08
C ALA A 109 3.99 0.43 15.02
N MET A 110 2.72 0.84 15.05
CA MET A 110 2.19 1.78 14.06
C MET A 110 3.01 3.07 13.98
N GLU A 111 3.42 3.62 15.10
CA GLU A 111 4.21 4.86 15.14
C GLU A 111 5.57 4.73 14.44
N LYS A 112 6.06 3.51 14.31
CA LYS A 112 7.32 3.24 13.60
C LYS A 112 7.08 2.94 12.12
N ILE A 113 5.92 2.39 11.81
CA ILE A 113 5.51 2.15 10.42
C ILE A 113 5.24 3.49 9.73
N LEU A 114 4.49 4.37 10.41
CA LEU A 114 4.12 5.69 9.89
C LEU A 114 5.20 6.70 10.26
N ARG A 115 6.26 6.69 9.49
CA ARG A 115 7.48 7.47 9.75
C ARG A 115 7.28 8.96 9.81
#